data_8fee55ce02b74cc359e8d172743ea24e
#
_entry.id   8fee55ce02b74cc359e8d172743ea24e
#
_cell.length_a   1.000
_cell.length_b   1.000
_cell.length_c   1.000
_cell.angle_alpha   90.00
_cell.angle_beta   90.00
_cell.angle_gamma   90.00
#
_symmetry.space_group_name_H-M   'P 1'
#
loop_
_entity.id
_entity.type
_entity.pdbx_description
1 polymer ?
#
loop_
_entity_poly.entity_id
_entity_poly.type
_entity_poly.pdbx_seq_one_letter_code
_entity_poly.pdbx_strand_id
1 'polypeptide(L)'
;MKKLLTTTVAALALTAGMAAAEGKLVVYHWFEYIPQDLLDKFSEEYDVEVVMDTYDSNEALLAALKAGAIGTYDVAVPGDYMVQIMAQEGLLDTIKDGELANKDNIQPQWADPSFDPGRAHSIPYQWGSTSFAVNRDVYDGDINTTDILFNPPAALSGKINMLDSQGEVMAMAALHMGIPQCSTDRDQLKALNAMLQEAKQHWASFNSDTAKEVLVSGDAAVGQIYDGFAAKAREEGANIEYAFPAQGYVVWMDNVVLLKDAPNRDNALKFMDFLLEPENIAAVTNYARYVAGVEGVGPFLDPTLATQPESNPPADAGQGVFIQVCDQQVQEVYDQIWTNLKK
;
A
#
# COMPACT_ATOMS: atom_id res chain seq x y z
N MET A 1 -82.77 -16.16 14.08
CA MET A 1 -81.56 -16.95 13.74
C MET A 1 -80.75 -16.18 12.72
N LYS A 2 -79.73 -15.39 13.16
CA LYS A 2 -78.84 -14.62 12.30
C LYS A 2 -77.53 -15.39 12.20
N LYS A 3 -77.15 -15.80 10.98
CA LYS A 3 -75.83 -16.44 10.71
C LYS A 3 -74.81 -15.35 10.48
N LEU A 4 -73.76 -15.31 11.35
CA LEU A 4 -72.56 -14.52 11.11
C LEU A 4 -71.65 -15.29 10.11
N LEU A 5 -71.34 -14.66 9.00
CA LEU A 5 -70.24 -15.09 8.14
C LEU A 5 -68.97 -14.44 8.63
N THR A 6 -68.00 -15.25 9.03
CA THR A 6 -66.64 -14.84 9.41
C THR A 6 -65.77 -14.97 8.15
N THR A 7 -65.33 -13.84 7.60
CA THR A 7 -64.39 -13.81 6.45
C THR A 7 -62.96 -13.77 7.03
N THR A 8 -62.23 -14.87 6.85
CA THR A 8 -60.81 -14.94 7.24
C THR A 8 -59.97 -14.35 6.09
N VAL A 9 -59.32 -13.22 6.33
CA VAL A 9 -58.33 -12.61 5.43
C VAL A 9 -56.99 -13.26 5.75
N ALA A 10 -56.48 -14.07 4.85
CA ALA A 10 -55.11 -14.59 4.91
C ALA A 10 -54.14 -13.52 4.42
N ALA A 11 -53.38 -12.94 5.31
CA ALA A 11 -52.27 -12.07 5.01
C ALA A 11 -51.07 -12.93 4.54
N LEU A 12 -50.76 -12.93 3.24
CA LEU A 12 -49.47 -13.42 2.74
C LEU A 12 -48.38 -12.42 3.14
N ALA A 13 -47.58 -12.78 4.15
CA ALA A 13 -46.34 -12.08 4.42
C ALA A 13 -45.32 -12.52 3.37
N LEU A 14 -45.02 -11.63 2.38
CA LEU A 14 -43.82 -11.76 1.57
C LEU A 14 -42.62 -11.48 2.46
N THR A 15 -41.98 -12.52 2.96
CA THR A 15 -40.62 -12.44 3.45
C THR A 15 -39.71 -12.35 2.22
N ALA A 16 -39.30 -11.12 1.86
CA ALA A 16 -38.13 -10.95 1.00
C ALA A 16 -36.93 -11.50 1.80
N GLY A 17 -36.62 -12.76 1.58
CA GLY A 17 -35.37 -13.32 2.05
C GLY A 17 -34.26 -12.57 1.30
N MET A 18 -33.39 -11.86 2.02
CA MET A 18 -32.09 -11.48 1.48
C MET A 18 -31.42 -12.83 1.13
N ALA A 19 -31.24 -13.09 -0.16
CA ALA A 19 -30.41 -14.20 -0.59
C ALA A 19 -29.02 -13.95 0.02
N ALA A 20 -28.51 -14.89 0.79
CA ALA A 20 -27.11 -14.85 1.18
C ALA A 20 -26.27 -15.11 -0.07
N ALA A 21 -25.18 -14.38 -0.26
CA ALA A 21 -24.26 -14.61 -1.37
C ALA A 21 -23.83 -16.08 -1.39
N GLU A 22 -23.71 -16.66 -2.61
CA GLU A 22 -23.35 -18.08 -2.77
C GLU A 22 -21.86 -18.34 -2.46
N GLY A 23 -21.02 -17.28 -2.41
CA GLY A 23 -19.59 -17.39 -2.17
C GLY A 23 -19.06 -16.35 -1.21
N LYS A 24 -17.79 -16.52 -0.82
CA LYS A 24 -17.04 -15.58 0.03
C LYS A 24 -15.68 -15.27 -0.58
N LEU A 25 -15.17 -14.08 -0.33
CA LEU A 25 -13.80 -13.66 -0.57
C LEU A 25 -13.28 -12.93 0.66
N VAL A 26 -12.12 -13.32 1.16
CA VAL A 26 -11.49 -12.67 2.32
C VAL A 26 -10.20 -12.01 1.87
N VAL A 27 -10.18 -10.68 1.90
CA VAL A 27 -9.10 -9.84 1.41
C VAL A 27 -8.33 -9.25 2.57
N TYR A 28 -6.99 -9.36 2.57
CA TYR A 28 -6.11 -8.69 3.53
C TYR A 28 -5.39 -7.56 2.81
N HIS A 29 -5.70 -6.31 3.16
CA HIS A 29 -5.41 -5.13 2.36
C HIS A 29 -4.78 -4.00 3.19
N TRP A 30 -4.34 -2.96 2.52
CA TRP A 30 -3.99 -1.68 3.13
C TRP A 30 -5.25 -0.88 3.49
N PHE A 31 -5.13 -0.02 4.49
CA PHE A 31 -6.18 0.93 4.85
C PHE A 31 -6.40 1.98 3.74
N GLU A 32 -7.65 2.35 3.47
CA GLU A 32 -8.07 3.37 2.47
C GLU A 32 -7.46 3.23 1.06
N TYR A 33 -7.32 2.00 0.54
CA TYR A 33 -6.62 1.76 -0.72
C TYR A 33 -7.48 1.14 -1.84
N ILE A 34 -8.72 0.77 -1.55
CA ILE A 34 -9.71 0.31 -2.53
C ILE A 34 -11.06 0.97 -2.21
N PRO A 35 -11.80 1.51 -3.19
CA PRO A 35 -13.10 2.11 -2.93
C PRO A 35 -14.17 1.04 -2.67
N GLN A 36 -15.08 1.31 -1.73
CA GLN A 36 -16.15 0.39 -1.36
C GLN A 36 -17.06 0.05 -2.55
N ASP A 37 -17.38 1.04 -3.38
CA ASP A 37 -18.24 0.86 -4.57
C ASP A 37 -17.67 -0.19 -5.54
N LEU A 38 -16.34 -0.33 -5.62
CA LEU A 38 -15.71 -1.36 -6.45
C LEU A 38 -15.86 -2.76 -5.83
N LEU A 39 -15.77 -2.86 -4.51
CA LEU A 39 -16.03 -4.12 -3.80
C LEU A 39 -17.50 -4.54 -3.93
N ASP A 40 -18.42 -3.56 -3.83
CA ASP A 40 -19.84 -3.79 -4.02
C ASP A 40 -20.14 -4.24 -5.46
N LYS A 41 -19.51 -3.62 -6.48
CA LYS A 41 -19.58 -4.06 -7.88
C LYS A 41 -19.15 -5.51 -8.06
N PHE A 42 -18.01 -5.90 -7.46
CA PHE A 42 -17.53 -7.28 -7.50
C PHE A 42 -18.52 -8.25 -6.82
N SER A 43 -19.02 -7.86 -5.64
CA SER A 43 -20.00 -8.66 -4.89
C SER A 43 -21.28 -8.90 -5.69
N GLU A 44 -21.80 -7.87 -6.36
CA GLU A 44 -23.01 -7.97 -7.18
C GLU A 44 -22.79 -8.79 -8.47
N GLU A 45 -21.64 -8.61 -9.12
CA GLU A 45 -21.35 -9.28 -10.40
C GLU A 45 -21.10 -10.78 -10.23
N TYR A 46 -20.46 -11.18 -9.13
CA TYR A 46 -20.05 -12.58 -8.92
C TYR A 46 -20.87 -13.31 -7.84
N ASP A 47 -21.86 -12.65 -7.21
CA ASP A 47 -22.63 -13.16 -6.07
C ASP A 47 -21.72 -13.66 -4.92
N VAL A 48 -20.73 -12.80 -4.53
CA VAL A 48 -19.69 -13.11 -3.54
C VAL A 48 -19.72 -12.10 -2.41
N GLU A 49 -19.82 -12.55 -1.17
CA GLU A 49 -19.57 -11.69 -0.01
C GLU A 49 -18.09 -11.35 0.09
N VAL A 50 -17.71 -10.06 0.02
CA VAL A 50 -16.34 -9.61 0.24
C VAL A 50 -16.16 -9.19 1.70
N VAL A 51 -15.21 -9.82 2.37
CA VAL A 51 -14.78 -9.46 3.73
C VAL A 51 -13.36 -8.92 3.65
N MET A 52 -13.14 -7.72 4.16
CA MET A 52 -11.83 -7.08 4.13
C MET A 52 -11.30 -6.87 5.53
N ASP A 53 -10.02 -7.19 5.71
CA ASP A 53 -9.22 -6.88 6.90
C ASP A 53 -8.00 -6.06 6.48
N THR A 54 -7.40 -5.30 7.39
CA THR A 54 -6.30 -4.38 7.05
C THR A 54 -5.04 -4.62 7.86
N TYR A 55 -3.91 -4.21 7.27
CA TYR A 55 -2.59 -4.14 7.92
C TYR A 55 -1.92 -2.81 7.58
N ASP A 56 -0.94 -2.41 8.38
CA ASP A 56 -0.26 -1.11 8.32
C ASP A 56 1.17 -1.17 7.74
N SER A 57 1.73 -2.39 7.59
CA SER A 57 3.06 -2.61 7.02
C SER A 57 3.21 -4.00 6.42
N ASN A 58 4.13 -4.14 5.44
CA ASN A 58 4.47 -5.44 4.86
C ASN A 58 5.00 -6.41 5.93
N GLU A 59 5.72 -5.90 6.92
CA GLU A 59 6.26 -6.68 8.04
C GLU A 59 5.13 -7.21 8.94
N ALA A 60 4.09 -6.41 9.19
CA ALA A 60 2.91 -6.83 9.93
C ALA A 60 2.12 -7.91 9.18
N LEU A 61 1.93 -7.75 7.86
CA LEU A 61 1.35 -8.77 6.99
C LEU A 61 2.11 -10.10 7.12
N LEU A 62 3.44 -10.08 6.93
CA LEU A 62 4.28 -11.28 7.01
C LEU A 62 4.19 -11.93 8.39
N ALA A 63 4.27 -11.14 9.46
CA ALA A 63 4.17 -11.62 10.83
C ALA A 63 2.82 -12.31 11.11
N ALA A 64 1.71 -11.73 10.66
CA ALA A 64 0.38 -12.30 10.82
C ALA A 64 0.26 -13.66 10.09
N LEU A 65 0.72 -13.75 8.84
CA LEU A 65 0.70 -14.99 8.07
C LEU A 65 1.55 -16.09 8.73
N LYS A 66 2.75 -15.74 9.21
CA LYS A 66 3.63 -16.69 9.95
C LYS A 66 3.08 -17.08 11.31
N ALA A 67 2.26 -16.24 11.94
CA ALA A 67 1.59 -16.56 13.22
C ALA A 67 0.35 -17.44 13.06
N GLY A 68 -0.02 -17.83 11.84
CA GLY A 68 -1.11 -18.79 11.58
C GLY A 68 -2.31 -18.22 10.85
N ALA A 69 -2.21 -17.03 10.25
CA ALA A 69 -3.27 -16.46 9.42
C ALA A 69 -3.36 -17.08 8.00
N ILE A 70 -2.44 -17.99 7.63
CA ILE A 70 -2.54 -18.80 6.41
C ILE A 70 -3.83 -19.64 6.48
N GLY A 71 -4.58 -19.67 5.36
CA GLY A 71 -5.90 -20.34 5.30
C GLY A 71 -7.04 -19.50 5.91
N THR A 72 -6.77 -18.25 6.33
CA THR A 72 -7.81 -17.30 6.77
C THR A 72 -8.19 -16.33 5.66
N TYR A 73 -7.19 -15.87 4.91
CA TYR A 73 -7.34 -14.92 3.81
C TYR A 73 -7.15 -15.62 2.46
N ASP A 74 -7.78 -15.08 1.41
CA ASP A 74 -7.68 -15.58 0.04
C ASP A 74 -6.63 -14.83 -0.76
N VAL A 75 -6.61 -13.52 -0.62
CA VAL A 75 -5.64 -12.62 -1.27
C VAL A 75 -5.07 -11.63 -0.26
N ALA A 76 -3.87 -11.14 -0.57
CA ALA A 76 -3.27 -10.00 0.09
C ALA A 76 -2.65 -9.03 -0.93
N VAL A 77 -2.25 -7.83 -0.50
CA VAL A 77 -1.73 -6.79 -1.41
C VAL A 77 -0.35 -6.29 -0.94
N PRO A 78 0.68 -7.15 -0.95
CA PRO A 78 2.04 -6.76 -0.56
C PRO A 78 2.76 -5.91 -1.60
N GLY A 79 3.74 -5.13 -1.13
CA GLY A 79 4.75 -4.50 -1.99
C GLY A 79 5.69 -5.53 -2.66
N ASP A 80 6.41 -5.07 -3.68
CA ASP A 80 7.27 -5.89 -4.54
C ASP A 80 8.27 -6.76 -3.77
N TYR A 81 9.07 -6.18 -2.86
CA TYR A 81 10.05 -6.93 -2.07
C TYR A 81 9.39 -7.98 -1.16
N MET A 82 8.18 -7.69 -0.66
CA MET A 82 7.46 -8.61 0.19
C MET A 82 6.86 -9.78 -0.60
N VAL A 83 6.44 -9.56 -1.86
CA VAL A 83 6.07 -10.68 -2.77
C VAL A 83 7.22 -11.68 -2.88
N GLN A 84 8.45 -11.18 -3.08
CA GLN A 84 9.64 -12.03 -3.17
C GLN A 84 9.87 -12.84 -1.88
N ILE A 85 9.77 -12.19 -0.71
CA ILE A 85 9.92 -12.84 0.59
C ILE A 85 8.83 -13.90 0.79
N MET A 86 7.57 -13.56 0.55
CA MET A 86 6.44 -14.47 0.72
C MET A 86 6.52 -15.69 -0.20
N ALA A 87 6.99 -15.50 -1.45
CA ALA A 87 7.22 -16.60 -2.38
C ALA A 87 8.35 -17.54 -1.88
N GLN A 88 9.47 -16.99 -1.40
CA GLN A 88 10.58 -17.75 -0.83
C GLN A 88 10.18 -18.52 0.45
N GLU A 89 9.34 -17.95 1.27
CA GLU A 89 8.79 -18.57 2.49
C GLU A 89 7.68 -19.60 2.20
N GLY A 90 7.25 -19.71 0.93
CA GLY A 90 6.19 -20.65 0.52
C GLY A 90 4.80 -20.29 1.03
N LEU A 91 4.53 -18.99 1.19
CA LEU A 91 3.25 -18.45 1.68
C LEU A 91 2.25 -18.13 0.56
N LEU A 92 2.67 -18.25 -0.71
CA LEU A 92 1.87 -17.96 -1.89
C LEU A 92 1.47 -19.24 -2.64
N ASP A 93 0.28 -19.23 -3.22
CA ASP A 93 -0.14 -20.24 -4.20
C ASP A 93 0.26 -19.80 -5.62
N THR A 94 0.23 -20.73 -6.55
CA THR A 94 0.60 -20.47 -7.95
C THR A 94 -0.63 -20.18 -8.79
N ILE A 95 -0.54 -19.13 -9.60
CA ILE A 95 -1.50 -18.80 -10.65
C ILE A 95 -1.08 -19.55 -11.92
N LYS A 96 -1.91 -20.46 -12.40
CA LYS A 96 -1.62 -21.26 -13.57
C LYS A 96 -1.94 -20.51 -14.86
N ASP A 97 -1.29 -20.89 -15.94
CA ASP A 97 -1.59 -20.34 -17.26
C ASP A 97 -3.06 -20.55 -17.61
N GLY A 98 -3.71 -19.45 -18.03
CA GLY A 98 -5.13 -19.44 -18.42
C GLY A 98 -6.12 -19.30 -17.26
N GLU A 99 -5.68 -19.18 -15.99
CA GLU A 99 -6.56 -18.89 -14.86
C GLU A 99 -6.99 -17.42 -14.79
N LEU A 100 -6.27 -16.50 -15.43
CA LEU A 100 -6.63 -15.08 -15.55
C LEU A 100 -6.84 -14.74 -17.03
N ALA A 101 -8.05 -14.39 -17.40
CA ALA A 101 -8.41 -14.05 -18.77
C ALA A 101 -7.86 -12.68 -19.21
N ASN A 102 -7.72 -11.76 -18.26
CA ASN A 102 -7.28 -10.38 -18.47
C ASN A 102 -5.78 -10.16 -18.24
N LYS A 103 -4.97 -11.25 -18.13
CA LYS A 103 -3.51 -11.17 -17.86
C LYS A 103 -2.77 -10.33 -18.92
N ASP A 104 -3.24 -10.33 -20.16
CA ASP A 104 -2.63 -9.56 -21.26
C ASP A 104 -2.80 -8.03 -21.10
N ASN A 105 -3.64 -7.57 -20.19
CA ASN A 105 -3.80 -6.15 -19.87
C ASN A 105 -2.68 -5.62 -18.95
N ILE A 106 -1.81 -6.49 -18.42
CA ILE A 106 -0.68 -6.05 -17.60
C ILE A 106 0.28 -5.21 -18.45
N GLN A 107 0.69 -4.04 -17.94
CA GLN A 107 1.68 -3.20 -18.62
C GLN A 107 2.98 -3.98 -18.89
N PRO A 108 3.61 -3.85 -20.07
CA PRO A 108 4.79 -4.64 -20.46
C PRO A 108 5.94 -4.58 -19.46
N GLN A 109 6.18 -3.42 -18.83
CA GLN A 109 7.23 -3.27 -17.81
C GLN A 109 6.97 -4.07 -16.53
N TRP A 110 5.72 -4.46 -16.28
CA TRP A 110 5.29 -5.22 -15.10
C TRP A 110 4.93 -6.67 -15.40
N ALA A 111 5.05 -7.11 -16.67
CA ALA A 111 4.62 -8.45 -17.09
C ALA A 111 5.55 -9.55 -16.55
N ASP A 112 6.85 -9.26 -16.39
CA ASP A 112 7.85 -10.24 -15.90
C ASP A 112 8.83 -9.57 -14.91
N PRO A 113 8.36 -9.21 -13.71
CA PRO A 113 9.20 -8.55 -12.72
C PRO A 113 10.14 -9.54 -12.03
N SER A 114 11.33 -9.07 -11.63
CA SER A 114 12.35 -9.90 -10.97
C SER A 114 11.90 -10.49 -9.62
N PHE A 115 10.99 -9.84 -8.93
CA PHE A 115 10.45 -10.29 -7.64
C PHE A 115 9.39 -11.39 -7.75
N ASP A 116 8.76 -11.57 -8.93
CA ASP A 116 7.81 -12.65 -9.26
C ASP A 116 7.89 -13.02 -10.74
N PRO A 117 8.92 -13.76 -11.16
CA PRO A 117 9.12 -14.12 -12.56
C PRO A 117 7.91 -14.84 -13.17
N GLY A 118 7.48 -14.37 -14.34
CA GLY A 118 6.31 -14.89 -15.06
C GLY A 118 4.97 -14.57 -14.40
N ARG A 119 4.95 -13.74 -13.35
CA ARG A 119 3.73 -13.48 -12.56
C ARG A 119 3.11 -14.78 -12.07
N ALA A 120 3.96 -15.60 -11.43
CA ALA A 120 3.55 -16.91 -10.94
C ALA A 120 2.63 -16.86 -9.72
N HIS A 121 2.66 -15.78 -8.96
CA HIS A 121 1.94 -15.65 -7.68
C HIS A 121 1.11 -14.38 -7.57
N SER A 122 1.32 -13.40 -8.43
CA SER A 122 0.78 -12.05 -8.27
C SER A 122 0.30 -11.42 -9.57
N ILE A 123 -0.55 -10.41 -9.43
CA ILE A 123 -0.81 -9.42 -10.48
C ILE A 123 -0.38 -8.03 -10.00
N PRO A 124 0.01 -7.09 -10.89
CA PRO A 124 0.29 -5.72 -10.49
C PRO A 124 -1.02 -5.03 -10.07
N TYR A 125 -0.93 -4.22 -9.02
CA TYR A 125 -2.05 -3.45 -8.52
C TYR A 125 -1.84 -1.96 -8.79
N GLN A 126 -1.10 -1.28 -7.90
CA GLN A 126 -0.75 0.13 -8.03
C GLN A 126 0.75 0.29 -7.81
N TRP A 127 1.34 1.32 -8.40
CA TRP A 127 2.72 1.70 -8.11
C TRP A 127 2.81 3.19 -7.83
N GLY A 128 3.81 3.60 -7.06
CA GLY A 128 4.01 4.96 -6.64
C GLY A 128 5.35 5.17 -5.99
N SER A 129 5.45 6.23 -5.20
CA SER A 129 6.66 6.59 -4.48
C SER A 129 6.40 6.89 -3.01
N THR A 130 7.44 6.68 -2.21
CA THR A 130 7.52 7.13 -0.82
C THR A 130 8.63 8.14 -0.69
N SER A 131 8.27 9.30 -0.16
CA SER A 131 9.21 10.34 0.22
C SER A 131 8.67 11.05 1.47
N PHE A 132 8.64 12.37 1.46
CA PHE A 132 8.02 13.15 2.54
C PHE A 132 7.30 14.38 1.98
N ALA A 133 6.33 14.87 2.73
CA ALA A 133 5.68 16.14 2.45
C ALA A 133 5.94 17.13 3.59
N VAL A 134 6.04 18.41 3.24
CA VAL A 134 6.30 19.51 4.17
C VAL A 134 5.17 20.50 4.14
N ASN A 135 4.67 20.90 5.29
CA ASN A 135 3.69 21.98 5.44
C ASN A 135 4.36 23.34 5.17
N ARG A 136 3.96 23.98 4.08
CA ARG A 136 4.52 25.26 3.61
C ARG A 136 4.10 26.46 4.46
N ASP A 137 3.13 26.33 5.33
CA ASP A 137 2.79 27.36 6.34
C ASP A 137 3.80 27.36 7.51
N VAL A 138 4.56 26.26 7.69
CA VAL A 138 5.53 26.10 8.77
C VAL A 138 6.96 26.28 8.29
N TYR A 139 7.26 25.86 7.05
CA TYR A 139 8.61 25.88 6.49
C TYR A 139 8.61 26.17 5.01
N ASP A 140 9.25 27.26 4.62
CA ASP A 140 9.37 27.78 3.25
C ASP A 140 10.78 27.54 2.62
N GLY A 141 11.65 26.83 3.34
CA GLY A 141 13.00 26.53 2.88
C GLY A 141 13.09 25.39 1.86
N ASP A 142 14.32 25.02 1.54
CA ASP A 142 14.63 23.92 0.62
C ASP A 142 14.19 22.57 1.17
N ILE A 143 13.48 21.80 0.35
CA ILE A 143 13.04 20.42 0.65
C ILE A 143 13.66 19.39 -0.31
N ASN A 144 14.57 19.82 -1.20
CA ASN A 144 15.27 18.89 -2.10
C ASN A 144 16.42 18.15 -1.38
N THR A 145 16.21 17.79 -0.13
CA THR A 145 17.18 17.07 0.71
C THR A 145 16.52 16.20 1.76
N THR A 146 17.04 14.99 1.94
CA THR A 146 16.62 14.08 3.02
C THR A 146 17.02 14.57 4.43
N ASP A 147 17.80 15.64 4.56
CA ASP A 147 18.10 16.29 5.86
C ASP A 147 16.81 16.71 6.58
N ILE A 148 15.75 17.00 5.83
CA ILE A 148 14.42 17.31 6.39
C ILE A 148 13.94 16.21 7.36
N LEU A 149 14.23 14.96 7.07
CA LEU A 149 13.84 13.82 7.91
C LEU A 149 14.88 13.50 8.99
N PHE A 150 16.17 13.59 8.68
CA PHE A 150 17.23 13.00 9.49
C PHE A 150 18.09 14.03 10.26
N ASN A 151 18.15 15.28 9.78
CA ASN A 151 18.85 16.39 10.42
C ASN A 151 18.08 17.71 10.18
N PRO A 152 16.81 17.79 10.60
CA PRO A 152 15.93 18.87 10.21
C PRO A 152 16.31 20.23 10.78
N PRO A 153 15.94 21.32 10.08
CA PRO A 153 15.94 22.65 10.66
C PRO A 153 15.15 22.71 11.97
N ALA A 154 15.59 23.59 12.90
CA ALA A 154 14.97 23.69 14.23
C ALA A 154 13.46 23.93 14.21
N ALA A 155 12.93 24.59 13.18
CA ALA A 155 11.49 24.85 13.01
C ALA A 155 10.68 23.55 12.83
N LEU A 156 11.28 22.49 12.29
CA LEU A 156 10.67 21.20 11.99
C LEU A 156 10.94 20.14 13.07
N SER A 157 11.94 20.35 13.93
CA SER A 157 12.29 19.40 15.00
C SER A 157 11.13 19.16 15.94
N GLY A 158 10.83 17.88 16.23
CA GLY A 158 9.71 17.46 17.07
C GLY A 158 8.34 17.53 16.38
N LYS A 159 8.31 17.74 15.04
CA LYS A 159 7.07 17.86 14.25
C LYS A 159 7.07 16.94 13.02
N ILE A 160 7.82 15.86 13.06
CA ILE A 160 7.98 14.93 11.95
C ILE A 160 7.26 13.62 12.29
N ASN A 161 6.34 13.20 11.44
CA ASN A 161 5.80 11.84 11.44
C ASN A 161 6.62 10.97 10.49
N MET A 162 7.12 9.84 10.98
CA MET A 162 7.71 8.80 10.13
C MET A 162 6.69 7.70 9.89
N LEU A 163 6.82 7.00 8.77
CA LEU A 163 6.02 5.80 8.54
C LEU A 163 6.39 4.70 9.56
N ASP A 164 5.40 3.94 10.01
CA ASP A 164 5.61 2.75 10.82
C ASP A 164 5.92 1.54 9.91
N SER A 165 6.91 1.73 9.05
CA SER A 165 7.41 0.74 8.10
C SER A 165 8.92 0.70 8.12
N GLN A 166 9.47 -0.44 8.57
CA GLN A 166 10.90 -0.65 8.66
C GLN A 166 11.57 -0.50 7.29
N GLY A 167 11.04 -1.14 6.26
CA GLY A 167 11.62 -1.12 4.92
C GLY A 167 11.75 0.31 4.38
N GLU A 168 10.69 1.11 4.52
CA GLU A 168 10.66 2.51 4.05
C GLU A 168 11.67 3.40 4.79
N VAL A 169 11.71 3.29 6.12
CA VAL A 169 12.62 4.11 6.94
C VAL A 169 14.08 3.74 6.68
N MET A 170 14.40 2.44 6.58
CA MET A 170 15.77 1.98 6.32
C MET A 170 16.25 2.35 4.93
N ALA A 171 15.39 2.24 3.91
CA ALA A 171 15.73 2.62 2.54
C ALA A 171 16.01 4.14 2.43
N MET A 172 15.16 4.99 3.00
CA MET A 172 15.38 6.44 3.03
C MET A 172 16.63 6.82 3.82
N ALA A 173 16.92 6.13 4.92
CA ALA A 173 18.14 6.35 5.71
C ALA A 173 19.40 5.94 4.94
N ALA A 174 19.37 4.84 4.18
CA ALA A 174 20.47 4.44 3.31
C ALA A 174 20.74 5.48 2.21
N LEU A 175 19.67 5.99 1.57
CA LEU A 175 19.76 7.08 0.59
C LEU A 175 20.37 8.35 1.20
N HIS A 176 19.92 8.74 2.41
CA HIS A 176 20.46 9.89 3.13
C HIS A 176 21.96 9.77 3.38
N MET A 177 22.42 8.59 3.78
CA MET A 177 23.83 8.35 4.06
C MET A 177 24.68 8.07 2.82
N GLY A 178 24.07 7.87 1.64
CA GLY A 178 24.76 7.46 0.42
C GLY A 178 25.42 6.07 0.55
N ILE A 179 24.83 5.17 1.33
CA ILE A 179 25.29 3.78 1.47
C ILE A 179 24.36 2.83 0.72
N PRO A 180 24.86 1.66 0.27
CA PRO A 180 23.97 0.64 -0.32
C PRO A 180 22.91 0.18 0.69
N GLN A 181 21.68 -0.03 0.22
CA GLN A 181 20.74 -0.85 0.94
C GLN A 181 21.34 -2.24 1.17
N CYS A 182 20.97 -2.90 2.26
CA CYS A 182 21.47 -4.23 2.61
C CYS A 182 23.02 -4.30 2.74
N SER A 183 23.68 -3.21 3.12
CA SER A 183 25.14 -3.22 3.34
C SER A 183 25.53 -4.29 4.38
N THR A 184 26.53 -5.08 4.07
CA THR A 184 27.16 -6.05 5.00
C THR A 184 28.32 -5.43 5.79
N ASP A 185 28.67 -4.19 5.50
CA ASP A 185 29.72 -3.46 6.21
C ASP A 185 29.26 -3.07 7.62
N ARG A 186 29.93 -3.63 8.63
CA ARG A 186 29.58 -3.42 10.03
C ARG A 186 29.74 -1.97 10.49
N ASP A 187 30.65 -1.22 9.91
CA ASP A 187 30.85 0.17 10.30
C ASP A 187 29.80 1.07 9.68
N GLN A 188 29.33 0.76 8.43
CA GLN A 188 28.17 1.41 7.84
C GLN A 188 26.88 1.09 8.62
N LEU A 189 26.66 -0.16 9.04
CA LEU A 189 25.49 -0.54 9.85
C LEU A 189 25.48 0.14 11.24
N LYS A 190 26.65 0.27 11.88
CA LYS A 190 26.76 1.03 13.14
C LYS A 190 26.49 2.52 12.94
N ALA A 191 27.02 3.10 11.85
CA ALA A 191 26.79 4.49 11.52
C ALA A 191 25.31 4.76 11.20
N LEU A 192 24.65 3.85 10.45
CA LEU A 192 23.21 3.90 10.17
C LEU A 192 22.40 3.91 11.49
N ASN A 193 22.68 2.96 12.40
CA ASN A 193 22.02 2.94 13.70
C ASN A 193 22.25 4.23 14.50
N ALA A 194 23.48 4.73 14.55
CA ALA A 194 23.80 5.96 15.30
C ALA A 194 23.06 7.17 14.73
N MET A 195 23.05 7.33 13.41
CA MET A 195 22.34 8.40 12.70
C MET A 195 20.84 8.33 12.99
N LEU A 196 20.21 7.14 12.89
CA LEU A 196 18.79 6.95 13.14
C LEU A 196 18.40 7.24 14.61
N GLN A 197 19.24 6.84 15.58
CA GLN A 197 19.00 7.16 17.00
C GLN A 197 19.11 8.67 17.30
N GLU A 198 19.95 9.40 16.55
CA GLU A 198 20.02 10.85 16.65
C GLU A 198 18.82 11.50 15.97
N ALA A 199 18.48 11.09 14.77
CA ALA A 199 17.33 11.60 14.01
C ALA A 199 16.00 11.42 14.75
N LYS A 200 15.82 10.29 15.46
CA LYS A 200 14.65 10.02 16.27
C LYS A 200 14.28 11.13 17.25
N GLN A 201 15.26 11.87 17.76
CA GLN A 201 15.03 12.99 18.69
C GLN A 201 14.20 14.12 18.05
N HIS A 202 14.12 14.15 16.73
CA HIS A 202 13.36 15.12 15.94
C HIS A 202 11.98 14.62 15.50
N TRP A 203 11.70 13.32 15.69
CA TRP A 203 10.45 12.70 15.26
C TRP A 203 9.40 12.73 16.36
N ALA A 204 8.18 13.13 16.00
CA ALA A 204 7.04 13.18 16.91
C ALA A 204 6.35 11.82 17.02
N SER A 205 6.28 11.06 15.92
CA SER A 205 5.53 9.82 15.85
C SER A 205 6.04 8.88 14.76
N PHE A 206 5.64 7.62 14.89
CA PHE A 206 5.66 6.61 13.84
C PHE A 206 4.22 6.20 13.56
N ASN A 207 3.70 6.53 12.39
CA ASN A 207 2.35 6.16 12.00
C ASN A 207 2.21 6.17 10.47
N SER A 208 1.75 5.07 9.90
CA SER A 208 1.47 4.94 8.46
C SER A 208 0.02 5.27 8.13
N ASP A 209 -0.95 4.76 8.93
CA ASP A 209 -2.38 4.85 8.64
C ASP A 209 -2.93 6.27 8.69
N THR A 210 -2.39 7.10 9.59
CA THR A 210 -2.81 8.50 9.76
C THR A 210 -1.77 9.51 9.27
N ALA A 211 -0.84 9.09 8.39
CA ALA A 211 0.21 9.97 7.86
C ALA A 211 -0.38 11.19 7.10
N LYS A 212 -1.50 11.01 6.42
CA LYS A 212 -2.25 12.08 5.76
C LYS A 212 -2.91 13.01 6.78
N GLU A 213 -3.63 12.45 7.74
CA GLU A 213 -4.43 13.19 8.72
C GLU A 213 -3.58 14.12 9.58
N VAL A 214 -2.38 13.69 10.00
CA VAL A 214 -1.49 14.53 10.82
C VAL A 214 -0.92 15.73 10.06
N LEU A 215 -0.82 15.63 8.73
CA LEU A 215 -0.44 16.76 7.87
C LEU A 215 -1.64 17.70 7.63
N VAL A 216 -2.83 17.15 7.39
CA VAL A 216 -4.07 17.93 7.20
C VAL A 216 -4.44 18.69 8.47
N SER A 217 -4.34 18.07 9.64
CA SER A 217 -4.62 18.72 10.93
C SER A 217 -3.54 19.72 11.35
N GLY A 218 -2.32 19.61 10.81
CA GLY A 218 -1.17 20.40 11.22
C GLY A 218 -0.47 19.87 12.49
N ASP A 219 -0.81 18.68 12.96
CA ASP A 219 -0.13 18.02 14.09
C ASP A 219 1.31 17.65 13.74
N ALA A 220 1.58 17.37 12.46
CA ALA A 220 2.91 17.26 11.91
C ALA A 220 3.19 18.37 10.89
N ALA A 221 4.41 18.91 10.92
CA ALA A 221 4.90 19.84 9.90
C ALA A 221 5.57 19.11 8.73
N VAL A 222 6.02 17.88 8.95
CA VAL A 222 6.61 16.98 7.97
C VAL A 222 6.05 15.58 8.19
N GLY A 223 5.74 14.90 7.10
CA GLY A 223 5.39 13.48 7.12
C GLY A 223 6.19 12.72 6.08
N GLN A 224 6.92 11.66 6.48
CA GLN A 224 7.25 10.62 5.52
C GLN A 224 5.92 10.02 5.07
N ILE A 225 5.66 9.94 3.76
CA ILE A 225 4.33 9.69 3.23
C ILE A 225 4.40 9.14 1.81
N TYR A 226 3.39 8.38 1.43
CA TYR A 226 3.16 7.91 0.06
C TYR A 226 2.60 9.05 -0.81
N ASP A 227 3.00 9.10 -2.08
CA ASP A 227 2.61 10.14 -3.04
C ASP A 227 1.08 10.31 -3.19
N GLY A 228 0.30 9.22 -3.23
CA GLY A 228 -1.15 9.29 -3.28
C GLY A 228 -1.78 9.87 -2.01
N PHE A 229 -1.25 9.56 -0.83
CA PHE A 229 -1.71 10.16 0.42
C PHE A 229 -1.35 11.64 0.50
N ALA A 230 -0.18 12.04 -0.01
CA ALA A 230 0.19 13.45 -0.10
C ALA A 230 -0.75 14.21 -1.05
N ALA A 231 -1.11 13.61 -2.20
CA ALA A 231 -2.08 14.18 -3.12
C ALA A 231 -3.45 14.38 -2.47
N LYS A 232 -3.97 13.37 -1.76
CA LYS A 232 -5.22 13.47 -1.01
C LYS A 232 -5.16 14.57 0.07
N ALA A 233 -4.06 14.64 0.84
CA ALA A 233 -3.89 15.70 1.84
C ALA A 233 -3.97 17.10 1.23
N ARG A 234 -3.32 17.31 0.08
CA ARG A 234 -3.39 18.58 -0.67
C ARG A 234 -4.80 18.86 -1.18
N GLU A 235 -5.51 17.86 -1.68
CA GLU A 235 -6.91 17.97 -2.14
C GLU A 235 -7.86 18.30 -0.99
N GLU A 236 -7.59 17.82 0.22
CA GLU A 236 -8.31 18.17 1.45
C GLU A 236 -7.96 19.58 2.00
N GLY A 237 -7.05 20.29 1.32
CA GLY A 237 -6.73 21.69 1.61
C GLY A 237 -5.47 21.90 2.45
N ALA A 238 -4.69 20.87 2.73
CA ALA A 238 -3.39 21.03 3.37
C ALA A 238 -2.41 21.78 2.44
N ASN A 239 -1.75 22.82 2.95
CA ASN A 239 -0.72 23.56 2.20
C ASN A 239 0.61 22.81 2.29
N ILE A 240 0.67 21.64 1.67
CA ILE A 240 1.86 20.78 1.66
C ILE A 240 2.51 20.72 0.29
N GLU A 241 3.80 20.43 0.28
CA GLU A 241 4.57 20.11 -0.92
C GLU A 241 5.28 18.77 -0.70
N TYR A 242 5.07 17.85 -1.65
CA TYR A 242 5.74 16.55 -1.68
C TYR A 242 7.15 16.71 -2.25
N ALA A 243 8.14 16.13 -1.58
CA ALA A 243 9.53 16.27 -1.93
C ALA A 243 10.04 15.11 -2.80
N PHE A 244 10.93 15.44 -3.74
CA PHE A 244 11.74 14.46 -4.48
C PHE A 244 13.22 14.77 -4.22
N PRO A 245 13.77 14.39 -3.06
CA PRO A 245 15.10 14.83 -2.64
C PRO A 245 16.19 14.35 -3.59
N ALA A 246 17.24 15.17 -3.72
CA ALA A 246 18.38 14.90 -4.60
C ALA A 246 19.11 13.59 -4.29
N GLN A 247 19.07 13.12 -3.02
CA GLN A 247 19.64 11.83 -2.60
C GLN A 247 18.84 10.63 -3.13
N GLY A 248 17.59 10.83 -3.56
CA GLY A 248 16.68 9.80 -4.02
C GLY A 248 15.47 9.62 -3.13
N TYR A 249 14.55 8.80 -3.60
CA TYR A 249 13.31 8.45 -2.91
C TYR A 249 12.96 6.98 -3.19
N VAL A 250 12.06 6.41 -2.42
CA VAL A 250 11.62 5.02 -2.62
C VAL A 250 10.55 4.98 -3.69
N VAL A 251 10.61 3.98 -4.56
CA VAL A 251 9.53 3.58 -5.47
C VAL A 251 9.10 2.17 -5.14
N TRP A 252 7.83 1.86 -5.36
CA TRP A 252 7.26 0.57 -5.02
C TRP A 252 6.18 0.15 -6.01
N MET A 253 5.92 -1.14 -6.06
CA MET A 253 4.82 -1.77 -6.78
C MET A 253 4.06 -2.67 -5.82
N ASP A 254 2.82 -2.33 -5.51
CA ASP A 254 1.93 -3.23 -4.81
C ASP A 254 1.31 -4.24 -5.76
N ASN A 255 1.11 -5.43 -5.25
CA ASN A 255 0.66 -6.56 -6.03
C ASN A 255 -0.44 -7.33 -5.30
N VAL A 256 -1.49 -7.72 -5.99
CA VAL A 256 -2.44 -8.67 -5.42
C VAL A 256 -1.85 -10.07 -5.56
N VAL A 257 -1.64 -10.75 -4.45
CA VAL A 257 -1.11 -12.12 -4.40
C VAL A 257 -2.19 -13.13 -4.04
N LEU A 258 -2.09 -14.32 -4.62
CA LEU A 258 -2.89 -15.47 -4.22
C LEU A 258 -2.22 -16.15 -3.02
N LEU A 259 -2.87 -16.16 -1.87
CA LEU A 259 -2.31 -16.76 -0.67
C LEU A 259 -2.40 -18.29 -0.71
N LYS A 260 -1.41 -18.93 -0.09
CA LYS A 260 -1.40 -20.37 0.06
C LYS A 260 -2.58 -20.83 0.91
N ASP A 261 -3.17 -21.98 0.52
CA ASP A 261 -4.32 -22.57 1.20
C ASP A 261 -5.53 -21.63 1.29
N ALA A 262 -5.69 -20.71 0.32
CA ALA A 262 -6.83 -19.80 0.21
C ALA A 262 -8.14 -20.57 0.24
N PRO A 263 -9.04 -20.32 1.22
CA PRO A 263 -10.29 -21.09 1.35
C PRO A 263 -11.22 -20.92 0.16
N ASN A 264 -11.18 -19.74 -0.49
CA ASN A 264 -12.05 -19.38 -1.60
C ASN A 264 -11.23 -19.07 -2.85
N ARG A 265 -10.28 -19.95 -3.21
CA ARG A 265 -9.31 -19.75 -4.31
C ARG A 265 -9.97 -19.31 -5.63
N ASP A 266 -11.10 -19.90 -6.01
CA ASP A 266 -11.79 -19.57 -7.25
C ASP A 266 -12.31 -18.12 -7.25
N ASN A 267 -12.82 -17.63 -6.12
CA ASN A 267 -13.25 -16.25 -5.97
C ASN A 267 -12.05 -15.29 -5.89
N ALA A 268 -10.93 -15.73 -5.31
CA ALA A 268 -9.67 -14.97 -5.34
C ALA A 268 -9.19 -14.74 -6.77
N LEU A 269 -9.20 -15.76 -7.63
CA LEU A 269 -8.82 -15.63 -9.04
C LEU A 269 -9.80 -14.74 -9.82
N LYS A 270 -11.12 -14.84 -9.58
CA LYS A 270 -12.09 -13.92 -10.16
C LYS A 270 -11.82 -12.47 -9.77
N PHE A 271 -11.48 -12.22 -8.50
CA PHE A 271 -11.16 -10.88 -8.01
C PHE A 271 -9.86 -10.34 -8.63
N MET A 272 -8.84 -11.17 -8.74
CA MET A 272 -7.60 -10.79 -9.42
C MET A 272 -7.86 -10.47 -10.90
N ASP A 273 -8.64 -11.29 -11.61
CA ASP A 273 -8.98 -11.05 -13.02
C ASP A 273 -9.85 -9.80 -13.19
N PHE A 274 -10.80 -9.55 -12.29
CA PHE A 274 -11.64 -8.36 -12.23
C PHE A 274 -10.80 -7.08 -12.06
N LEU A 275 -9.75 -7.12 -11.23
CA LEU A 275 -8.83 -5.99 -11.04
C LEU A 275 -7.92 -5.75 -12.25
N LEU A 276 -7.72 -6.74 -13.13
CA LEU A 276 -6.99 -6.56 -14.39
C LEU A 276 -7.85 -5.92 -15.50
N GLU A 277 -9.13 -5.69 -15.28
CA GLU A 277 -9.94 -4.88 -16.18
C GLU A 277 -9.61 -3.39 -16.04
N PRO A 278 -9.32 -2.68 -17.16
CA PRO A 278 -8.87 -1.27 -17.09
C PRO A 278 -9.83 -0.33 -16.36
N GLU A 279 -11.15 -0.51 -16.50
CA GLU A 279 -12.16 0.31 -15.82
C GLU A 279 -12.11 0.09 -14.29
N ASN A 280 -11.96 -1.16 -13.86
CA ASN A 280 -11.98 -1.51 -12.45
C ASN A 280 -10.74 -1.02 -11.73
N ILE A 281 -9.54 -1.24 -12.28
CA ILE A 281 -8.31 -0.74 -11.68
C ILE A 281 -8.20 0.78 -11.75
N ALA A 282 -8.80 1.43 -12.77
CA ALA A 282 -8.88 2.88 -12.83
C ALA A 282 -9.72 3.46 -11.67
N ALA A 283 -10.76 2.77 -11.21
CA ALA A 283 -11.51 3.18 -10.02
C ALA A 283 -10.61 3.20 -8.77
N VAL A 284 -9.72 2.21 -8.63
CA VAL A 284 -8.71 2.20 -7.57
C VAL A 284 -7.75 3.37 -7.71
N THR A 285 -7.20 3.61 -8.91
CA THR A 285 -6.28 4.71 -9.21
C THR A 285 -6.92 6.06 -8.88
N ASN A 286 -8.16 6.28 -9.30
CA ASN A 286 -8.90 7.51 -9.02
C ASN A 286 -9.12 7.72 -7.51
N TYR A 287 -9.36 6.64 -6.77
CA TYR A 287 -9.56 6.68 -5.32
C TYR A 287 -8.25 6.86 -4.55
N ALA A 288 -7.23 6.05 -4.88
CA ALA A 288 -5.98 5.98 -4.13
C ALA A 288 -4.96 7.04 -4.55
N ARG A 289 -5.09 7.61 -5.77
CA ARG A 289 -4.19 8.61 -6.36
C ARG A 289 -2.80 8.08 -6.72
N TYR A 290 -2.67 6.77 -6.91
CA TYR A 290 -1.46 6.11 -7.41
C TYR A 290 -1.59 5.77 -8.89
N VAL A 291 -0.63 5.04 -9.45
CA VAL A 291 -0.60 4.68 -10.87
C VAL A 291 -0.89 3.18 -11.03
N ALA A 292 -1.84 2.83 -11.92
CA ALA A 292 -2.17 1.44 -12.19
C ALA A 292 -1.02 0.70 -12.88
N GLY A 293 -0.86 -0.60 -12.58
CA GLY A 293 0.04 -1.51 -13.30
C GLY A 293 -0.58 -2.14 -14.56
N VAL A 294 -1.74 -1.66 -15.02
CA VAL A 294 -2.57 -2.21 -16.10
C VAL A 294 -2.69 -1.19 -17.24
N GLU A 295 -2.67 -1.66 -18.49
CA GLU A 295 -2.88 -0.84 -19.67
C GLU A 295 -4.36 -0.47 -19.89
N GLY A 296 -4.61 0.53 -20.74
CA GLY A 296 -5.95 0.90 -21.16
C GLY A 296 -6.76 1.73 -20.16
N VAL A 297 -6.21 2.10 -19.01
CA VAL A 297 -6.89 2.85 -17.94
C VAL A 297 -7.23 4.30 -18.33
N GLY A 298 -6.50 4.90 -19.27
CA GLY A 298 -6.59 6.33 -19.62
C GLY A 298 -8.00 6.90 -19.79
N PRO A 299 -8.94 6.24 -20.52
CA PRO A 299 -10.32 6.73 -20.70
C PRO A 299 -11.15 6.82 -19.40
N PHE A 300 -10.75 6.13 -18.35
CA PHE A 300 -11.45 6.01 -17.06
C PHE A 300 -10.82 6.83 -15.93
N LEU A 301 -9.64 7.43 -16.18
CA LEU A 301 -8.92 8.19 -15.16
C LEU A 301 -9.49 9.60 -14.98
N ASP A 302 -9.47 10.07 -13.73
CA ASP A 302 -9.66 11.47 -13.40
C ASP A 302 -8.58 12.31 -14.11
N PRO A 303 -8.94 13.33 -14.91
CA PRO A 303 -7.98 14.16 -15.64
C PRO A 303 -6.95 14.86 -14.74
N THR A 304 -7.24 15.07 -13.46
CA THR A 304 -6.32 15.73 -12.51
C THR A 304 -5.08 14.88 -12.20
N LEU A 305 -5.17 13.55 -12.35
CA LEU A 305 -4.03 12.64 -12.11
C LEU A 305 -2.85 12.90 -13.07
N ALA A 306 -3.13 13.31 -14.31
CA ALA A 306 -2.08 13.57 -15.29
C ALA A 306 -1.13 14.75 -14.89
N THR A 307 -1.61 15.63 -14.04
CA THR A 307 -0.89 16.83 -13.59
C THR A 307 -0.60 16.84 -12.09
N GLN A 308 -0.83 15.73 -11.42
CA GLN A 308 -0.59 15.57 -9.99
C GLN A 308 0.91 15.72 -9.70
N PRO A 309 1.36 16.74 -8.95
CA PRO A 309 2.78 16.98 -8.73
C PRO A 309 3.47 15.82 -7.99
N GLU A 310 2.76 15.15 -7.10
CA GLU A 310 3.26 14.04 -6.30
C GLU A 310 3.67 12.81 -7.13
N SER A 311 3.10 12.66 -8.34
CA SER A 311 3.43 11.56 -9.28
C SER A 311 4.28 12.04 -10.48
N ASN A 312 4.70 13.31 -10.48
CA ASN A 312 5.46 13.92 -11.56
C ASN A 312 6.78 14.54 -11.03
N PRO A 313 7.82 13.71 -10.79
CA PRO A 313 9.09 14.20 -10.27
C PRO A 313 9.71 15.26 -11.17
N PRO A 314 10.27 16.36 -10.61
CA PRO A 314 10.94 17.39 -11.37
C PRO A 314 12.25 16.86 -11.98
N ALA A 315 12.82 17.62 -12.92
CA ALA A 315 14.01 17.19 -13.67
C ALA A 315 15.29 17.06 -12.81
N ASP A 316 15.32 17.69 -11.66
CA ASP A 316 16.41 17.66 -10.67
C ASP A 316 16.14 16.70 -9.49
N ALA A 317 15.06 15.92 -9.56
CA ALA A 317 14.78 14.88 -8.60
C ALA A 317 15.92 13.86 -8.54
N GLY A 318 16.16 13.32 -7.36
CA GLY A 318 17.02 12.15 -7.19
C GLY A 318 16.43 10.91 -7.86
N GLN A 319 17.19 9.83 -7.87
CA GLN A 319 16.73 8.58 -8.46
C GLN A 319 15.73 7.86 -7.54
N GLY A 320 14.61 7.40 -8.09
CA GLY A 320 13.71 6.45 -7.43
C GLY A 320 14.38 5.07 -7.32
N VAL A 321 14.32 4.45 -6.14
CA VAL A 321 14.91 3.14 -5.88
C VAL A 321 13.89 2.21 -5.22
N PHE A 322 13.88 0.94 -5.62
CA PHE A 322 13.08 -0.09 -4.95
C PHE A 322 13.74 -0.54 -3.64
N ILE A 323 12.93 -0.93 -2.67
CA ILE A 323 13.41 -1.59 -1.44
C ILE A 323 14.02 -2.94 -1.84
N GLN A 324 15.18 -3.25 -1.28
CA GLN A 324 15.90 -4.50 -1.55
C GLN A 324 15.66 -5.53 -0.44
N VAL A 325 15.54 -6.79 -0.84
CA VAL A 325 15.52 -7.92 0.10
C VAL A 325 16.94 -8.18 0.58
N CYS A 326 17.16 -8.04 1.86
CA CYS A 326 18.48 -8.24 2.47
C CYS A 326 18.75 -9.71 2.82
N ASP A 327 20.02 -10.07 2.87
CA ASP A 327 20.44 -11.33 3.49
C ASP A 327 19.98 -11.38 4.95
N GLN A 328 19.68 -12.59 5.45
CA GLN A 328 19.15 -12.80 6.81
C GLN A 328 19.97 -12.09 7.90
N GLN A 329 21.29 -12.08 7.79
CA GLN A 329 22.17 -11.44 8.80
C GLN A 329 21.99 -9.92 8.85
N VAL A 330 21.78 -9.28 7.69
CA VAL A 330 21.50 -7.84 7.61
C VAL A 330 20.09 -7.55 8.07
N GLN A 331 19.13 -8.39 7.70
CA GLN A 331 17.75 -8.26 8.15
C GLN A 331 17.65 -8.31 9.69
N GLU A 332 18.33 -9.26 10.35
CA GLU A 332 18.39 -9.32 11.82
C GLU A 332 18.95 -8.04 12.46
N VAL A 333 19.93 -7.39 11.80
CA VAL A 333 20.47 -6.10 12.26
C VAL A 333 19.43 -4.98 12.07
N TYR A 334 18.74 -4.94 10.93
CA TYR A 334 17.68 -3.97 10.68
C TYR A 334 16.53 -4.12 11.69
N ASP A 335 16.10 -5.35 11.98
CA ASP A 335 15.08 -5.65 12.99
C ASP A 335 15.49 -5.16 14.39
N GLN A 336 16.76 -5.33 14.74
CA GLN A 336 17.28 -4.83 16.01
C GLN A 336 17.33 -3.30 16.07
N ILE A 337 17.77 -2.64 14.99
CA ILE A 337 17.77 -1.17 14.88
C ILE A 337 16.33 -0.66 15.00
N TRP A 338 15.39 -1.24 14.25
CA TRP A 338 13.96 -0.88 14.26
C TRP A 338 13.36 -1.03 15.66
N THR A 339 13.57 -2.19 16.29
CA THR A 339 13.10 -2.43 17.66
C THR A 339 13.63 -1.38 18.65
N ASN A 340 14.87 -0.91 18.46
CA ASN A 340 15.45 0.13 19.31
C ASN A 340 14.90 1.53 18.99
N LEU A 341 14.55 1.79 17.74
CA LEU A 341 13.89 3.05 17.35
C LEU A 341 12.50 3.17 17.96
N LYS A 342 11.77 2.07 18.11
CA LYS A 342 10.40 2.06 18.65
C LYS A 342 10.33 2.11 20.19
N LYS A 343 11.47 2.05 20.91
CA LYS A 343 11.56 2.24 22.37
C LYS A 343 11.67 3.71 22.76
#